data_892774f49c75e76230835ea90c6a912d
#
_entry.id   892774f49c75e76230835ea90c6a912d
#
_cell.length_a   1.000
_cell.length_b   1.000
_cell.length_c   1.000
_cell.angle_alpha   90.00
_cell.angle_beta   90.00
_cell.angle_gamma   90.00
#
_symmetry.space_group_name_H-M   'P 1'
#
loop_
_entity.id
_entity.type
_entity.pdbx_description
1 polymer ?
#
loop_
_entity_poly.entity_id
_entity_poly.type
_entity_poly.pdbx_seq_one_letter_code
_entity_poly.pdbx_strand_id
1 'polypeptide(L)'
;MTNSVSKTGRISLIGLGPGDLKMTTPNAVDIIRDCDVIVGYKGYIDQIGDLISDQTLVSMELGQELDRANRTFELASSGHSVALVSSGDAGIYGMAGPLFTILTEQGWDGVNPDVEVIPGVSALQSAASLLG
;
A
#
# COMPACT_ATOMS: atom_id res chain seq x y z
N MET A 1 -3.67 -12.86 32.42
CA MET A 1 -3.82 -13.30 31.54
C MET A 1 -3.96 -12.61 30.50
N THR A 2 -3.59 -12.60 29.96
CA THR A 2 -3.79 -11.87 28.97
C THR A 2 -4.25 -12.55 27.86
N ASN A 3 -5.24 -12.34 27.46
CA ASN A 3 -5.66 -12.64 26.30
C ASN A 3 -5.02 -12.05 25.26
N SER A 4 -4.10 -12.56 24.79
CA SER A 4 -3.61 -12.24 23.55
C SER A 4 -4.56 -12.66 22.51
N VAL A 5 -5.52 -11.91 22.26
CA VAL A 5 -6.22 -12.01 21.01
C VAL A 5 -5.27 -11.40 20.00
N SER A 6 -4.72 -12.22 19.14
CA SER A 6 -3.89 -11.73 18.08
C SER A 6 -4.75 -10.86 17.19
N LYS A 7 -4.39 -9.59 17.13
CA LYS A 7 -5.03 -8.62 16.26
C LYS A 7 -4.83 -9.08 14.84
N THR A 8 -5.93 -9.18 14.09
CA THR A 8 -5.87 -9.45 12.66
C THR A 8 -5.21 -8.28 11.96
N GLY A 9 -4.20 -8.53 11.20
CA GLY A 9 -3.54 -7.50 10.41
C GLY A 9 -4.30 -7.16 9.13
N ARG A 10 -3.91 -6.08 8.52
CA ARG A 10 -4.54 -5.59 7.29
C ARG A 10 -3.48 -5.08 6.32
N ILE A 11 -3.68 -5.39 5.05
CA ILE A 11 -2.94 -4.78 3.96
C ILE A 11 -3.91 -3.90 3.18
N SER A 12 -3.60 -2.62 3.10
CA SER A 12 -4.28 -1.70 2.20
C SER A 12 -3.34 -1.41 1.05
N LEU A 13 -3.66 -1.94 -0.12
CA LEU A 13 -2.88 -1.71 -1.32
C LEU A 13 -3.38 -0.43 -1.97
N ILE A 14 -2.57 0.62 -1.93
CA ILE A 14 -3.03 1.97 -2.24
C ILE A 14 -2.39 2.52 -3.49
N GLY A 15 -3.22 2.93 -4.44
CA GLY A 15 -2.80 3.77 -5.56
C GLY A 15 -2.80 5.23 -5.12
N LEU A 16 -1.64 5.89 -5.19
CA LEU A 16 -1.47 7.27 -4.73
C LEU A 16 -1.93 8.31 -5.75
N GLY A 17 -2.22 7.90 -6.96
CA GLY A 17 -2.42 8.83 -8.06
C GLY A 17 -1.09 9.20 -8.73
N PRO A 18 -1.12 10.05 -9.75
CA PRO A 18 0.04 10.26 -10.64
C PRO A 18 1.10 11.25 -10.13
N GLY A 19 1.07 11.66 -8.89
CA GLY A 19 2.13 12.47 -8.29
C GLY A 19 1.67 13.66 -7.45
N ASP A 20 0.51 14.24 -7.74
CA ASP A 20 -0.02 15.37 -6.98
C ASP A 20 -1.02 14.85 -5.95
N LEU A 21 -0.89 15.26 -4.70
CA LEU A 21 -1.84 14.89 -3.63
C LEU A 21 -3.28 15.26 -3.93
N LYS A 22 -3.50 16.23 -4.80
CA LYS A 22 -4.86 16.59 -5.25
C LYS A 22 -5.50 15.45 -6.04
N MET A 23 -4.69 14.54 -6.58
CA MET A 23 -5.17 13.38 -7.34
C MET A 23 -5.25 12.13 -6.46
N THR A 24 -4.93 12.23 -5.19
CA THR A 24 -5.04 11.14 -4.22
C THR A 24 -6.46 11.15 -3.65
N THR A 25 -7.12 10.00 -3.65
CA THR A 25 -8.50 9.94 -3.16
C THR A 25 -8.58 10.22 -1.66
N PRO A 26 -9.68 10.80 -1.17
CA PRO A 26 -9.87 10.99 0.28
C PRO A 26 -9.76 9.70 1.08
N ASN A 27 -10.24 8.58 0.53
CA ASN A 27 -10.15 7.28 1.18
C ASN A 27 -8.68 6.85 1.36
N ALA A 28 -7.86 7.02 0.33
CA ALA A 28 -6.43 6.72 0.42
C ALA A 28 -5.74 7.58 1.49
N VAL A 29 -6.07 8.87 1.53
CA VAL A 29 -5.51 9.80 2.53
C VAL A 29 -5.84 9.33 3.96
N ASP A 30 -7.10 8.97 4.20
CA ASP A 30 -7.55 8.53 5.53
C ASP A 30 -6.82 7.25 5.97
N ILE A 31 -6.70 6.29 5.07
CA ILE A 31 -6.02 5.02 5.38
C ILE A 31 -4.54 5.25 5.67
N ILE A 32 -3.86 6.08 4.88
CA ILE A 32 -2.44 6.39 5.10
C ILE A 32 -2.23 7.04 6.47
N ARG A 33 -3.10 7.96 6.84
CA ARG A 33 -3.00 8.64 8.14
C ARG A 33 -3.22 7.70 9.33
N ASP A 34 -4.07 6.69 9.14
CA ASP A 34 -4.47 5.82 10.25
C ASP A 34 -3.67 4.52 10.37
N CYS A 35 -2.89 4.15 9.37
CA CYS A 35 -2.15 2.89 9.39
C CYS A 35 -0.94 2.92 10.33
N ASP A 36 -0.47 1.74 10.71
CA ASP A 36 0.71 1.59 11.59
C ASP A 36 2.02 1.70 10.80
N VAL A 37 2.03 1.14 9.59
CA VAL A 37 3.24 0.99 8.77
C VAL A 37 2.94 1.38 7.33
N ILE A 38 3.86 2.11 6.72
CA ILE A 38 3.81 2.43 5.30
C ILE A 38 4.99 1.74 4.62
N VAL A 39 4.71 0.93 3.62
CA VAL A 39 5.73 0.25 2.80
C VAL A 39 5.66 0.81 1.39
N GLY A 40 6.78 1.14 0.82
CA GLY A 40 6.81 1.65 -0.55
C GLY A 40 8.20 1.98 -1.07
N TYR A 41 8.24 2.28 -2.36
CA TYR A 41 9.43 2.89 -2.94
C TYR A 41 9.64 4.27 -2.31
N LYS A 42 10.89 4.58 -2.03
CA LYS A 42 11.29 5.83 -1.38
C LYS A 42 10.63 7.08 -1.99
N GLY A 43 10.64 7.19 -3.31
CA GLY A 43 10.06 8.33 -4.00
C GLY A 43 8.56 8.51 -3.75
N TYR A 44 7.83 7.40 -3.61
CA TYR A 44 6.38 7.45 -3.32
C TYR A 44 6.12 7.85 -1.87
N ILE A 45 6.93 7.39 -0.95
CA ILE A 45 6.84 7.78 0.47
C ILE A 45 7.12 9.27 0.61
N ASP A 46 8.12 9.78 -0.09
CA ASP A 46 8.45 11.21 -0.08
C ASP A 46 7.26 12.06 -0.59
N GLN A 47 6.51 11.53 -1.59
CA GLN A 47 5.37 12.21 -2.13
C GLN A 47 4.25 12.45 -1.13
N ILE A 48 4.09 11.57 -0.17
CA ILE A 48 3.02 11.62 0.84
C ILE A 48 3.52 12.10 2.20
N GLY A 49 4.68 12.77 2.24
CA GLY A 49 5.29 13.23 3.49
C GLY A 49 4.35 14.00 4.40
N ASP A 50 3.45 14.81 3.82
CA ASP A 50 2.48 15.60 4.60
C ASP A 50 1.43 14.74 5.32
N LEU A 51 1.27 13.49 4.94
CA LEU A 51 0.34 12.55 5.56
C LEU A 51 0.99 11.68 6.65
N ILE A 52 2.30 11.80 6.78
CA ILE A 52 3.08 10.97 7.70
C ILE A 52 3.24 11.70 9.03
N SER A 53 2.93 11.00 10.11
CA SER A 53 3.17 11.49 11.47
C SER A 53 4.09 10.52 12.21
N ASP A 54 3.54 9.49 12.82
CA ASP A 54 4.29 8.52 13.62
C ASP A 54 4.27 7.10 13.06
N GLN A 55 3.79 6.92 11.84
CA GLN A 55 3.81 5.59 11.21
C GLN A 55 5.26 5.12 11.01
N THR A 56 5.47 3.84 11.14
CA THR A 56 6.75 3.22 10.77
C THR A 56 6.88 3.20 9.25
N LEU A 57 8.01 3.62 8.73
CA LEU A 57 8.25 3.66 7.29
C LEU A 57 9.20 2.55 6.88
N VAL A 58 8.80 1.77 5.89
CA VAL A 58 9.64 0.77 5.25
C VAL A 58 9.87 1.23 3.82
N SER A 59 10.97 1.95 3.63
CA SER A 59 11.32 2.57 2.36
C SER A 59 12.29 1.66 1.61
N MET A 60 12.02 1.40 0.36
CA MET A 60 12.84 0.51 -0.46
C MET A 60 13.17 1.15 -1.81
N GLU A 61 14.16 0.60 -2.48
CA GLU A 61 14.58 1.06 -3.80
C GLU A 61 13.75 0.44 -4.91
N LEU A 62 13.87 0.98 -6.12
CA LEU A 62 13.27 0.39 -7.31
C LEU A 62 13.86 -1.01 -7.55
N GLY A 63 13.08 -1.89 -8.13
CA GLY A 63 13.52 -3.25 -8.42
C GLY A 63 13.33 -4.22 -7.28
N GLN A 64 12.77 -3.78 -6.16
CA GLN A 64 12.53 -4.61 -4.98
C GLN A 64 11.04 -4.89 -4.76
N GLU A 65 10.28 -5.04 -5.84
CA GLU A 65 8.81 -5.18 -5.76
C GLU A 65 8.37 -6.41 -4.97
N LEU A 66 9.01 -7.55 -5.22
CA LEU A 66 8.67 -8.78 -4.46
C LEU A 66 9.12 -8.68 -3.01
N ASP A 67 10.25 -8.04 -2.74
CA ASP A 67 10.72 -7.82 -1.37
C ASP A 67 9.75 -6.92 -0.60
N ARG A 68 9.25 -5.87 -1.24
CA ARG A 68 8.24 -4.99 -0.63
C ARG A 68 6.96 -5.74 -0.33
N ALA A 69 6.50 -6.56 -1.27
CA ALA A 69 5.29 -7.36 -1.11
C ALA A 69 5.45 -8.37 0.02
N ASN A 70 6.60 -9.04 0.08
CA ASN A 70 6.89 -10.02 1.12
C ASN A 70 6.95 -9.36 2.51
N ARG A 71 7.63 -8.21 2.61
CA ARG A 71 7.73 -7.47 3.87
C ARG A 71 6.35 -6.99 4.35
N THR A 72 5.51 -6.55 3.41
CA THR A 72 4.13 -6.15 3.69
C THR A 72 3.34 -7.32 4.29
N PHE A 73 3.44 -8.50 3.67
CA PHE A 73 2.77 -9.71 4.14
C PHE A 73 3.24 -10.09 5.56
N GLU A 74 4.54 -10.07 5.81
CA GLU A 74 5.10 -10.39 7.13
C GLU A 74 4.57 -9.46 8.21
N LEU A 75 4.58 -8.16 7.96
CA LEU A 75 4.13 -7.16 8.92
C LEU A 75 2.63 -7.29 9.20
N ALA A 76 1.83 -7.47 8.17
CA ALA A 76 0.38 -7.63 8.34
C ALA A 76 0.06 -8.95 9.05
N SER A 77 0.81 -10.02 8.75
CA SER A 77 0.63 -11.30 9.43
C SER A 77 0.95 -11.22 10.92
N SER A 78 1.78 -10.26 11.31
CA SER A 78 2.09 -9.98 12.73
C SER A 78 1.06 -9.07 13.40
N GLY A 79 0.00 -8.68 12.71
CA GLY A 79 -1.10 -7.89 13.28
C GLY A 79 -1.07 -6.40 12.98
N HIS A 80 -0.13 -5.93 12.16
CA HIS A 80 -0.06 -4.50 11.81
C HIS A 80 -1.06 -4.13 10.71
N SER A 81 -1.50 -2.88 10.72
CA SER A 81 -2.18 -2.30 9.57
C SER A 81 -1.14 -1.66 8.66
N VAL A 82 -1.00 -2.19 7.48
CA VAL A 82 0.07 -1.82 6.54
C VAL A 82 -0.52 -1.18 5.29
N ALA A 83 -0.04 0.00 4.95
CA ALA A 83 -0.34 0.63 3.67
C ALA A 83 0.82 0.33 2.72
N LEU A 84 0.56 -0.44 1.67
CA LEU A 84 1.51 -0.68 0.60
C LEU A 84 1.18 0.30 -0.52
N VAL A 85 2.03 1.28 -0.73
CA VAL A 85 1.76 2.40 -1.64
C VAL A 85 2.40 2.20 -3.01
N SER A 86 1.65 2.58 -4.05
CA SER A 86 2.09 2.56 -5.44
C SER A 86 1.75 3.88 -6.09
N SER A 87 2.50 4.28 -7.09
CA SER A 87 2.13 5.41 -7.94
C SER A 87 0.92 5.04 -8.80
N GLY A 88 0.14 6.02 -9.21
CA GLY A 88 -1.03 5.80 -10.08
C GLY A 88 -2.09 4.95 -9.43
N ASP A 89 -2.52 3.91 -10.14
CA ASP A 89 -3.42 2.90 -9.61
C ASP A 89 -2.63 1.61 -9.32
N ALA A 90 -2.90 0.99 -8.18
CA ALA A 90 -2.16 -0.19 -7.75
C ALA A 90 -2.32 -1.41 -8.68
N GLY A 91 -3.43 -1.46 -9.41
CA GLY A 91 -3.70 -2.54 -10.36
C GLY A 91 -3.15 -2.31 -11.77
N ILE A 92 -2.67 -1.09 -12.07
CA ILE A 92 -2.14 -0.75 -13.40
C ILE A 92 -0.64 -0.49 -13.26
N TYR A 93 0.17 -1.47 -13.56
CA TYR A 93 1.63 -1.44 -13.40
C TYR A 93 2.07 -1.10 -11.96
N GLY A 94 1.22 -1.41 -10.98
CA GLY A 94 1.50 -1.14 -9.57
C GLY A 94 1.84 -2.41 -8.80
N MET A 95 1.67 -2.35 -7.49
CA MET A 95 2.07 -3.43 -6.57
C MET A 95 1.07 -4.59 -6.47
N ALA A 96 -0.07 -4.53 -7.18
CA ALA A 96 -1.07 -5.61 -7.08
C ALA A 96 -0.50 -6.97 -7.53
N GLY A 97 0.16 -7.00 -8.68
CA GLY A 97 0.77 -8.24 -9.19
C GLY A 97 1.75 -8.85 -8.20
N PRO A 98 2.80 -8.13 -7.79
CA PRO A 98 3.76 -8.63 -6.79
C PRO A 98 3.11 -9.06 -5.49
N LEU A 99 2.15 -8.30 -4.97
CA LEU A 99 1.48 -8.66 -3.71
C LEU A 99 0.71 -9.97 -3.85
N PHE A 100 -0.10 -10.13 -4.88
CA PHE A 100 -0.89 -11.35 -5.07
C PHE A 100 0.00 -12.56 -5.37
N THR A 101 1.17 -12.35 -5.98
CA THR A 101 2.17 -13.41 -6.12
C THR A 101 2.63 -13.90 -4.73
N ILE A 102 2.98 -13.00 -3.83
CA ILE A 102 3.41 -13.36 -2.47
C ILE A 102 2.25 -14.01 -1.69
N LEU A 103 1.06 -13.48 -1.77
CA LEU A 103 -0.10 -14.05 -1.09
C LEU A 103 -0.33 -15.49 -1.52
N THR A 104 -0.22 -15.77 -2.81
CA THR A 104 -0.37 -17.11 -3.36
C THR A 104 0.75 -18.04 -2.88
N GLU A 105 1.99 -17.59 -2.95
CA GLU A 105 3.15 -18.38 -2.51
C GLU A 105 3.12 -18.71 -1.03
N GLN A 106 2.61 -17.79 -0.21
CA GLN A 106 2.52 -17.96 1.24
C GLN A 106 1.26 -18.72 1.68
N GLY A 107 0.41 -19.13 0.74
CA GLY A 107 -0.80 -19.87 1.08
C GLY A 107 -1.84 -19.04 1.83
N TRP A 108 -1.96 -17.76 1.47
CA TRP A 108 -2.94 -16.87 2.11
C TRP A 108 -4.36 -17.45 2.03
N ASP A 109 -5.06 -17.43 3.14
CA ASP A 109 -6.39 -18.05 3.28
C ASP A 109 -7.55 -17.16 2.81
N GLY A 110 -7.26 -15.96 2.35
CA GLY A 110 -8.29 -14.99 1.94
C GLY A 110 -8.88 -14.18 3.09
N VAL A 111 -8.43 -14.42 4.32
CA VAL A 111 -8.99 -13.80 5.53
C VAL A 111 -7.92 -13.06 6.34
N ASN A 112 -6.80 -13.74 6.61
CA ASN A 112 -5.72 -13.22 7.45
C ASN A 112 -4.39 -13.18 6.72
N PRO A 113 -3.79 -12.00 6.54
CA PRO A 113 -4.33 -10.67 6.85
C PRO A 113 -5.49 -10.30 5.93
N ASP A 114 -6.31 -9.34 6.36
CA ASP A 114 -7.33 -8.76 5.49
C ASP A 114 -6.62 -7.93 4.40
N VAL A 115 -7.08 -8.02 3.17
CA VAL A 115 -6.48 -7.31 2.04
C VAL A 115 -7.54 -6.51 1.31
N GLU A 116 -7.30 -5.21 1.17
CA GLU A 116 -8.18 -4.35 0.37
C GLU A 116 -7.35 -3.57 -0.64
N VAL A 117 -7.95 -3.29 -1.78
CA VAL A 117 -7.32 -2.49 -2.83
C VAL A 117 -8.03 -1.14 -2.89
N ILE A 118 -7.25 -0.08 -2.75
CA ILE A 118 -7.76 1.29 -2.79
C ILE A 118 -7.33 1.90 -4.13
N PRO A 119 -8.27 2.15 -5.04
CA PRO A 119 -7.93 2.62 -6.37
C PRO A 119 -7.36 4.03 -6.36
N GLY A 120 -6.55 4.32 -7.34
CA GLY A 120 -5.99 5.64 -7.58
C GLY A 120 -6.13 6.04 -9.03
N VAL A 121 -5.88 7.30 -9.33
CA VAL A 121 -5.87 7.81 -10.71
C VAL A 121 -4.59 7.36 -11.38
N SER A 122 -4.69 6.61 -12.47
CA SER A 122 -3.49 6.17 -13.19
C SER A 122 -2.93 7.29 -14.06
N ALA A 123 -1.67 7.18 -14.44
CA ALA A 123 -1.04 8.12 -15.36
C ALA A 123 -1.79 8.17 -16.70
N LEU A 124 -2.44 7.08 -17.09
CA LEU A 124 -3.24 7.03 -18.32
C LEU A 124 -4.42 8.00 -18.27
N GLN A 125 -5.21 7.98 -17.19
CA GLN A 125 -6.33 8.90 -17.03
C GLN A 125 -5.84 10.34 -16.90
N SER A 126 -4.76 10.57 -16.18
CA SER A 126 -4.19 11.90 -16.00
C SER A 126 -3.71 12.46 -17.35
N ALA A 127 -2.99 11.68 -18.13
CA ALA A 127 -2.53 12.09 -19.45
C ALA A 127 -3.71 12.36 -20.41
N ALA A 128 -4.72 11.49 -20.39
CA ALA A 128 -5.92 11.66 -21.23
C ALA A 128 -6.66 12.95 -20.88
N SER A 129 -6.75 13.32 -19.61
CA SER A 129 -7.40 14.55 -19.19
C SER A 129 -6.68 15.82 -19.69
N LEU A 130 -5.35 15.76 -19.82
CA LEU A 130 -4.55 16.87 -20.32
C LEU A 130 -4.63 16.99 -21.85
N LEU A 131 -4.88 15.89 -22.54
CA LEU A 131 -4.94 15.87 -23.99
C LEU A 131 -6.36 16.13 -24.54
N GLY A 132 -7.34 16.05 -23.70
CA GLY A 132 -8.74 16.19 -24.11
C GLY A 132 -9.33 14.87 -24.51
#